data_d9a67f71b48573633ae0d4bcbd796a2b
#
_entry.id   d9a67f71b48573633ae0d4bcbd796a2b
#
_cell.length_a   1.000
_cell.length_b   1.000
_cell.length_c   1.000
_cell.angle_alpha   90.00
_cell.angle_beta   90.00
_cell.angle_gamma   90.00
#
_symmetry.space_group_name_H-M   'P 1'
#
loop_
_entity.id
_entity.type
_entity.pdbx_description
1 polymer ?
#
loop_
_entity_poly.entity_id
_entity_poly.type
_entity_poly.pdbx_seq_one_letter_code
_entity_poly.pdbx_strand_id
1 'polypeptide(L)'
;MNNLKNNKQAGELNTNLLNTLLVKYSKESKILKWDVGASSSRDISVQVQQGNAKQLKGSQRHSMTLRVWNSNNKVGITSTSDLTNEGIRKAIKGAIEASAFGNKNESPEFSSLAKTPIKEIDTEISKDHGIDELLTILKNAEDKLMKTHKSIDSVPYNGLSESYLERIYINSDGANRHMKLSQSSIYLYAKAQLDNKKPRSAGGIRINSDLEQLDIDSCIKETSDKLISHLNYQSIETKKYLVCFTPDAFLQLVSAFSSMFNARSIIDGLSLMNEQSIGDQIAVKNLNISDEGLHPKNIGAFSFDGEGTPTQNINLIESGVLKNLIHSEATARRFGVKPTGHAGLGAKVSVNPDWLVIGKSNDEVDKDKSLNIKNTLKEYILIDELTALHSGVKATQGSFSLPFDGWIVNEGKRTSIEAATVAGDILKVLNSIVKIENEQIVTHQGISPYVWVENMSITGEA
;
A
#
# COMPACT_ATOMS: atom_id res chain seq x y z
N MET A 1 33.65 -2.52 -13.81
CA MET A 1 32.46 -1.79 -14.30
C MET A 1 31.91 -2.23 -15.67
N ASN A 2 32.55 -3.09 -16.42
CA ASN A 2 32.07 -3.50 -17.77
C ASN A 2 31.19 -4.77 -17.82
N ASN A 3 30.91 -5.42 -16.68
CA ASN A 3 30.15 -6.68 -16.66
C ASN A 3 28.62 -6.52 -16.49
N LEU A 4 28.11 -5.31 -16.29
CA LEU A 4 26.66 -5.07 -16.13
C LEU A 4 25.93 -4.90 -17.49
N LYS A 5 26.64 -4.62 -18.57
CA LYS A 5 26.04 -4.41 -19.91
C LYS A 5 25.66 -5.69 -20.65
N ASN A 6 26.22 -6.85 -20.30
CA ASN A 6 26.01 -8.10 -21.02
C ASN A 6 24.98 -9.06 -20.43
N ASN A 7 24.29 -8.70 -19.34
CA ASN A 7 23.29 -9.55 -18.70
C ASN A 7 21.84 -9.24 -19.10
N LYS A 8 21.60 -8.59 -20.24
CA LYS A 8 20.22 -8.32 -20.74
C LYS A 8 19.39 -9.58 -21.05
N GLN A 9 19.97 -10.76 -21.09
CA GLN A 9 19.26 -12.01 -21.44
C GLN A 9 18.92 -12.94 -20.27
N ALA A 10 19.46 -12.72 -19.08
CA ALA A 10 19.31 -13.67 -17.96
C ALA A 10 18.08 -13.42 -17.05
N GLY A 11 17.21 -12.45 -17.36
CA GLY A 11 16.11 -12.06 -16.45
C GLY A 11 14.79 -11.67 -17.10
N GLU A 12 14.65 -11.75 -18.40
CA GLU A 12 13.36 -11.50 -19.06
C GLU A 12 12.40 -12.68 -18.87
N LEU A 13 11.14 -12.36 -18.53
CA LEU A 13 10.09 -13.36 -18.39
C LEU A 13 9.70 -13.92 -19.77
N ASN A 14 10.22 -15.10 -20.10
CA ASN A 14 9.95 -15.74 -21.37
C ASN A 14 8.69 -16.62 -21.30
N THR A 15 7.53 -16.01 -21.55
CA THR A 15 6.22 -16.69 -21.54
C THR A 15 6.14 -17.85 -22.54
N ASN A 16 6.79 -17.71 -23.71
CA ASN A 16 6.78 -18.76 -24.74
C ASN A 16 7.56 -19.99 -24.28
N LEU A 17 8.71 -19.80 -23.65
CA LEU A 17 9.49 -20.89 -23.07
C LEU A 17 8.70 -21.60 -21.96
N LEU A 18 8.12 -20.84 -21.02
CA LEU A 18 7.30 -21.39 -19.93
C LEU A 18 6.16 -22.21 -20.47
N ASN A 19 5.38 -21.67 -21.40
CA ASN A 19 4.27 -22.36 -22.02
C ASN A 19 4.71 -23.66 -22.73
N THR A 20 5.78 -23.61 -23.53
CA THR A 20 6.34 -24.76 -24.25
C THR A 20 6.75 -25.89 -23.31
N LEU A 21 7.46 -25.55 -22.23
CA LEU A 21 7.90 -26.54 -21.25
C LEU A 21 6.72 -27.14 -20.48
N LEU A 22 5.77 -26.32 -20.05
CA LEU A 22 4.59 -26.78 -19.29
C LEU A 22 3.69 -27.65 -20.14
N VAL A 23 3.44 -27.33 -21.40
CA VAL A 23 2.68 -28.17 -22.32
C VAL A 23 3.38 -29.51 -22.54
N LYS A 24 4.71 -29.53 -22.70
CA LYS A 24 5.48 -30.76 -22.82
C LYS A 24 5.34 -31.64 -21.57
N TYR A 25 5.67 -31.11 -20.40
CA TYR A 25 5.64 -31.87 -19.16
C TYR A 25 4.22 -32.31 -18.75
N SER A 26 3.18 -31.53 -19.09
CA SER A 26 1.79 -31.90 -18.84
C SER A 26 1.40 -33.19 -19.57
N LYS A 27 1.85 -33.34 -20.83
CA LYS A 27 1.60 -34.57 -21.61
C LYS A 27 2.36 -35.77 -21.04
N GLU A 28 3.64 -35.58 -20.67
CA GLU A 28 4.51 -36.64 -20.13
C GLU A 28 4.07 -37.13 -18.74
N SER A 29 3.54 -36.24 -17.89
CA SER A 29 3.26 -36.51 -16.46
C SER A 29 1.77 -36.58 -16.10
N LYS A 30 0.88 -36.63 -17.08
CA LYS A 30 -0.59 -36.70 -16.90
C LYS A 30 -1.12 -35.55 -16.02
N ILE A 31 -0.61 -34.33 -16.23
CA ILE A 31 -1.09 -33.12 -15.57
C ILE A 31 -2.42 -32.70 -16.21
N LEU A 32 -3.43 -32.44 -15.40
CA LEU A 32 -4.74 -31.98 -15.90
C LEU A 32 -4.73 -30.51 -16.29
N LYS A 33 -4.13 -29.68 -15.43
CA LYS A 33 -4.04 -28.24 -15.62
C LYS A 33 -2.88 -27.66 -14.84
N TRP A 34 -2.45 -26.47 -15.23
CA TRP A 34 -1.36 -25.74 -14.59
C TRP A 34 -1.55 -24.23 -14.72
N ASP A 35 -1.00 -23.47 -13.80
CA ASP A 35 -0.80 -22.04 -13.94
C ASP A 35 0.57 -21.59 -13.43
N VAL A 36 0.99 -20.43 -13.90
CA VAL A 36 2.23 -19.75 -13.51
C VAL A 36 1.97 -18.28 -13.33
N GLY A 37 2.35 -17.76 -12.17
CA GLY A 37 2.56 -16.35 -11.98
C GLY A 37 4.06 -16.09 -11.79
N ALA A 38 4.61 -15.11 -12.51
CA ALA A 38 6.01 -14.75 -12.36
C ALA A 38 6.20 -13.23 -12.39
N SER A 39 7.24 -12.78 -11.71
CA SER A 39 7.67 -11.38 -11.71
C SER A 39 9.18 -11.26 -11.80
N SER A 40 9.63 -10.18 -12.44
CA SER A 40 11.02 -9.75 -12.47
C SER A 40 11.08 -8.29 -12.06
N SER A 41 11.84 -7.94 -11.05
CA SER A 41 12.07 -6.55 -10.65
C SER A 41 13.53 -6.20 -10.71
N ARG A 42 13.79 -4.94 -11.05
CA ARG A 42 15.10 -4.29 -10.96
C ARG A 42 14.91 -3.00 -10.17
N ASP A 43 15.71 -2.86 -9.13
CA ASP A 43 15.66 -1.69 -8.24
C ASP A 43 17.05 -1.07 -8.14
N ILE A 44 17.13 0.23 -8.26
CA ILE A 44 18.33 1.04 -8.01
C ILE A 44 17.96 2.08 -6.96
N SER A 45 18.77 2.23 -5.92
CA SER A 45 18.54 3.24 -4.90
C SER A 45 19.84 3.83 -4.37
N VAL A 46 19.76 5.09 -4.00
CA VAL A 46 20.86 5.84 -3.40
C VAL A 46 20.42 6.52 -2.11
N GLN A 47 21.35 6.65 -1.17
CA GLN A 47 21.19 7.46 0.03
C GLN A 47 22.44 8.33 0.18
N VAL A 48 22.26 9.53 0.74
CA VAL A 48 23.34 10.48 0.99
C VAL A 48 23.41 10.88 2.46
N GLN A 49 24.55 11.39 2.87
CA GLN A 49 24.76 11.99 4.19
C GLN A 49 25.81 13.08 4.07
N GLN A 50 25.42 14.31 4.38
CA GLN A 50 26.29 15.49 4.33
C GLN A 50 27.03 15.64 2.98
N GLY A 51 26.26 15.55 1.88
CA GLY A 51 26.77 15.67 0.52
C GLY A 51 27.59 14.46 0.00
N ASN A 52 27.75 13.41 0.80
CA ASN A 52 28.49 12.20 0.41
C ASN A 52 27.56 11.02 0.20
N ALA A 53 27.94 10.10 -0.67
CA ALA A 53 27.22 8.83 -0.82
C ALA A 53 27.29 8.03 0.48
N LYS A 54 26.10 7.68 1.04
CA LYS A 54 25.97 6.84 2.23
C LYS A 54 25.71 5.38 1.84
N GLN A 55 24.83 5.16 0.89
CA GLN A 55 24.49 3.82 0.38
C GLN A 55 24.17 3.90 -1.11
N LEU A 56 24.70 2.93 -1.85
CA LEU A 56 24.40 2.69 -3.25
C LEU A 56 23.94 1.24 -3.35
N LYS A 57 22.75 1.00 -3.85
CA LYS A 57 22.17 -0.34 -3.93
C LYS A 57 21.57 -0.58 -5.30
N GLY A 58 21.95 -1.69 -5.94
CA GLY A 58 21.28 -2.24 -7.09
C GLY A 58 20.81 -3.66 -6.76
N SER A 59 19.59 -4.01 -7.10
CA SER A 59 19.08 -5.36 -6.94
C SER A 59 18.28 -5.78 -8.16
N GLN A 60 18.37 -7.07 -8.48
CA GLN A 60 17.51 -7.72 -9.44
C GLN A 60 16.92 -8.95 -8.78
N ARG A 61 15.59 -9.06 -8.83
CA ARG A 61 14.87 -10.15 -8.19
C ARG A 61 13.92 -10.80 -9.18
N HIS A 62 13.87 -12.11 -9.13
CA HIS A 62 12.94 -12.91 -9.90
C HIS A 62 12.12 -13.76 -8.95
N SER A 63 10.87 -13.99 -9.30
CA SER A 63 9.99 -14.89 -8.59
C SER A 63 9.06 -15.56 -9.58
N MET A 64 8.92 -16.87 -9.46
CA MET A 64 7.94 -17.65 -10.21
C MET A 64 7.25 -18.61 -9.24
N THR A 65 5.94 -18.61 -9.24
CA THR A 65 5.12 -19.62 -8.55
C THR A 65 4.36 -20.41 -9.59
N LEU A 66 4.50 -21.72 -9.53
CA LEU A 66 3.87 -22.68 -10.40
C LEU A 66 2.94 -23.59 -9.60
N ARG A 67 1.70 -23.75 -10.09
CA ARG A 67 0.75 -24.75 -9.58
C ARG A 67 0.45 -25.76 -10.68
N VAL A 68 0.46 -27.04 -10.32
CA VAL A 68 0.04 -28.15 -11.21
C VAL A 68 -1.00 -29.01 -10.54
N TRP A 69 -2.00 -29.47 -11.30
CA TRP A 69 -3.03 -30.40 -10.84
C TRP A 69 -2.82 -31.74 -11.52
N ASN A 70 -2.62 -32.78 -10.73
CA ASN A 70 -2.46 -34.14 -11.25
C ASN A 70 -3.81 -34.77 -11.62
N SER A 71 -3.78 -36.01 -12.15
CA SER A 71 -4.95 -36.74 -12.59
C SER A 71 -6.03 -36.98 -11.50
N ASN A 72 -5.65 -36.83 -10.23
CA ASN A 72 -6.55 -36.94 -9.08
C ASN A 72 -7.07 -35.59 -8.60
N ASN A 73 -6.81 -34.52 -9.35
CA ASN A 73 -7.13 -33.13 -9.00
C ASN A 73 -6.46 -32.64 -7.69
N LYS A 74 -5.31 -33.22 -7.34
CA LYS A 74 -4.47 -32.75 -6.26
C LYS A 74 -3.49 -31.72 -6.79
N VAL A 75 -3.27 -30.61 -6.06
CA VAL A 75 -2.38 -29.54 -6.48
C VAL A 75 -0.99 -29.69 -5.85
N GLY A 76 0.02 -29.52 -6.67
CA GLY A 76 1.39 -29.30 -6.22
C GLY A 76 1.82 -27.89 -6.55
N ILE A 77 2.52 -27.25 -5.62
CA ILE A 77 2.95 -25.86 -5.74
C ILE A 77 4.47 -25.79 -5.56
N THR A 78 5.13 -25.03 -6.41
CA THR A 78 6.56 -24.73 -6.27
C THR A 78 6.81 -23.27 -6.55
N SER A 79 7.70 -22.66 -5.80
CA SER A 79 8.20 -21.31 -6.06
C SER A 79 9.71 -21.36 -6.29
N THR A 80 10.20 -20.53 -7.22
CA THR A 80 11.64 -20.41 -7.52
C THR A 80 11.98 -18.97 -7.90
N SER A 81 13.23 -18.58 -7.64
CA SER A 81 13.85 -17.37 -8.19
C SER A 81 14.74 -17.65 -9.40
N ASP A 82 15.00 -18.92 -9.73
CA ASP A 82 15.81 -19.32 -10.86
C ASP A 82 14.92 -19.47 -12.12
N LEU A 83 14.96 -18.46 -12.99
CA LEU A 83 14.24 -18.44 -14.27
C LEU A 83 15.06 -18.97 -15.46
N THR A 84 16.20 -19.61 -15.22
CA THR A 84 16.92 -20.34 -16.25
C THR A 84 16.12 -21.56 -16.73
N ASN A 85 16.44 -22.04 -17.93
CA ASN A 85 15.81 -23.28 -18.45
C ASN A 85 15.87 -24.44 -17.46
N GLU A 86 16.99 -24.59 -16.75
CA GLU A 86 17.19 -25.65 -15.76
C GLU A 86 16.36 -25.41 -14.49
N GLY A 87 16.35 -24.17 -13.97
CA GLY A 87 15.55 -23.77 -12.81
C GLY A 87 14.05 -23.99 -13.05
N ILE A 88 13.54 -23.56 -14.21
CA ILE A 88 12.14 -23.78 -14.61
C ILE A 88 11.82 -25.29 -14.67
N ARG A 89 12.68 -26.10 -15.28
CA ARG A 89 12.48 -27.57 -15.34
C ARG A 89 12.44 -28.20 -13.96
N LYS A 90 13.34 -27.79 -13.07
CA LYS A 90 13.35 -28.25 -11.66
C LYS A 90 12.07 -27.87 -10.94
N ALA A 91 11.60 -26.61 -11.09
CA ALA A 91 10.37 -26.14 -10.51
C ALA A 91 9.14 -26.94 -10.99
N ILE A 92 9.05 -27.24 -12.32
CA ILE A 92 7.98 -28.03 -12.88
C ILE A 92 7.99 -29.46 -12.28
N LYS A 93 9.16 -30.12 -12.26
CA LYS A 93 9.29 -31.45 -11.63
C LYS A 93 8.89 -31.46 -10.17
N GLY A 94 9.39 -30.47 -9.39
CA GLY A 94 9.06 -30.34 -8.00
C GLY A 94 7.57 -30.12 -7.73
N ALA A 95 6.87 -29.31 -8.56
CA ALA A 95 5.44 -29.15 -8.48
C ALA A 95 4.68 -30.45 -8.80
N ILE A 96 5.13 -31.22 -9.81
CA ILE A 96 4.54 -32.52 -10.15
C ILE A 96 4.68 -33.50 -8.97
N GLU A 97 5.87 -33.61 -8.40
CA GLU A 97 6.13 -34.47 -7.24
C GLU A 97 5.30 -34.05 -6.02
N ALA A 98 5.25 -32.73 -5.72
CA ALA A 98 4.45 -32.18 -4.63
C ALA A 98 2.94 -32.47 -4.79
N SER A 99 2.43 -32.56 -6.02
CA SER A 99 1.02 -32.83 -6.27
C SER A 99 0.53 -34.20 -5.76
N ALA A 100 1.43 -35.16 -5.59
CA ALA A 100 1.12 -36.47 -5.00
C ALA A 100 0.62 -36.35 -3.55
N PHE A 101 1.09 -35.32 -2.83
CA PHE A 101 0.79 -35.06 -1.41
C PHE A 101 -0.32 -34.00 -1.21
N GLY A 102 -0.79 -33.36 -2.27
CA GLY A 102 -1.81 -32.31 -2.21
C GLY A 102 -3.13 -32.81 -1.64
N ASN A 103 -3.89 -31.89 -1.01
CA ASN A 103 -5.25 -32.15 -0.54
C ASN A 103 -6.27 -31.88 -1.66
N LYS A 104 -7.08 -32.87 -1.99
CA LYS A 104 -8.09 -32.75 -3.04
C LYS A 104 -9.23 -31.80 -2.67
N ASN A 105 -9.64 -31.79 -1.40
CA ASN A 105 -10.79 -31.02 -0.92
C ASN A 105 -10.49 -29.52 -0.80
N GLU A 106 -9.21 -29.16 -0.71
CA GLU A 106 -8.74 -27.79 -0.59
C GLU A 106 -7.96 -27.34 -1.85
N SER A 107 -8.15 -28.06 -2.96
CA SER A 107 -7.45 -27.72 -4.21
C SER A 107 -7.88 -26.34 -4.71
N PRO A 108 -6.94 -25.41 -4.91
CA PRO A 108 -7.24 -24.12 -5.53
C PRO A 108 -7.74 -24.32 -6.97
N GLU A 109 -8.43 -23.32 -7.51
CA GLU A 109 -8.89 -23.29 -8.88
C GLU A 109 -8.31 -22.08 -9.62
N PHE A 110 -8.41 -22.08 -10.96
CA PHE A 110 -8.16 -20.87 -11.72
C PHE A 110 -9.20 -19.81 -11.39
N SER A 111 -8.80 -18.55 -11.40
CA SER A 111 -9.78 -17.49 -11.33
C SER A 111 -10.77 -17.59 -12.46
N SER A 112 -12.06 -17.54 -12.12
CA SER A 112 -13.16 -17.52 -13.07
C SER A 112 -13.11 -16.34 -14.04
N LEU A 113 -12.35 -15.29 -13.69
CA LEU A 113 -12.16 -14.08 -14.48
C LEU A 113 -10.79 -14.00 -15.17
N ALA A 114 -9.91 -15.02 -15.05
CA ALA A 114 -8.55 -14.96 -15.58
C ALA A 114 -8.45 -14.73 -17.10
N LYS A 115 -9.52 -15.02 -17.87
CA LYS A 115 -9.60 -14.80 -19.32
C LYS A 115 -10.41 -13.56 -19.72
N THR A 116 -11.05 -12.89 -18.78
CA THR A 116 -11.83 -11.68 -19.11
C THR A 116 -10.91 -10.53 -19.51
N PRO A 117 -11.34 -9.59 -20.37
CA PRO A 117 -10.53 -8.44 -20.71
C PRO A 117 -10.02 -7.68 -19.49
N ILE A 118 -8.79 -7.20 -19.54
CA ILE A 118 -8.22 -6.30 -18.55
C ILE A 118 -8.30 -4.85 -19.06
N LYS A 119 -8.42 -3.90 -18.14
CA LYS A 119 -8.20 -2.50 -18.47
C LYS A 119 -6.69 -2.32 -18.63
N GLU A 120 -6.26 -1.93 -19.81
CA GLU A 120 -4.87 -1.53 -20.03
C GLU A 120 -4.58 -0.28 -19.21
N ILE A 121 -3.45 -0.31 -18.54
CA ILE A 121 -2.88 0.86 -17.85
C ILE A 121 -1.81 1.37 -18.78
N ASP A 122 -1.90 2.66 -19.13
CA ASP A 122 -0.86 3.31 -19.91
C ASP A 122 0.38 3.47 -19.03
N THR A 123 1.28 2.53 -19.15
CA THR A 123 2.55 2.50 -18.41
C THR A 123 3.67 2.83 -19.38
N GLU A 124 3.94 4.12 -19.59
CA GLU A 124 5.21 4.52 -20.16
C GLU A 124 6.34 4.06 -19.23
N ILE A 125 7.24 3.26 -19.79
CA ILE A 125 8.39 2.77 -19.04
C ILE A 125 9.45 3.88 -19.05
N SER A 126 9.75 4.37 -17.84
CA SER A 126 10.79 5.37 -17.63
C SER A 126 12.15 4.91 -18.16
N LYS A 127 12.94 5.85 -18.62
CA LYS A 127 14.33 5.66 -18.97
C LYS A 127 15.14 5.26 -17.73
N ASP A 128 16.14 4.39 -17.91
CA ASP A 128 17.11 4.04 -16.86
C ASP A 128 18.15 5.16 -16.70
N HIS A 129 18.14 5.86 -15.57
CA HIS A 129 19.03 6.99 -15.32
C HIS A 129 20.39 6.56 -14.70
N GLY A 130 20.42 5.44 -14.00
CA GLY A 130 21.62 4.93 -13.37
C GLY A 130 21.97 5.61 -12.02
N ILE A 131 22.90 4.96 -11.30
CA ILE A 131 23.24 5.33 -9.90
C ILE A 131 23.86 6.73 -9.79
N ASP A 132 24.72 7.12 -10.73
CA ASP A 132 25.45 8.39 -10.66
C ASP A 132 24.51 9.61 -10.82
N GLU A 133 23.51 9.49 -11.67
CA GLU A 133 22.49 10.52 -11.87
C GLU A 133 21.59 10.65 -10.64
N LEU A 134 21.07 9.51 -10.12
CA LEU A 134 20.29 9.51 -8.89
C LEU A 134 21.06 10.12 -7.72
N LEU A 135 22.35 9.78 -7.59
CA LEU A 135 23.20 10.31 -6.53
C LEU A 135 23.35 11.84 -6.63
N THR A 136 23.54 12.34 -7.85
CA THR A 136 23.67 13.79 -8.10
C THR A 136 22.38 14.52 -7.74
N ILE A 137 21.23 13.99 -8.15
CA ILE A 137 19.91 14.56 -7.84
C ILE A 137 19.69 14.60 -6.32
N LEU A 138 19.93 13.49 -5.62
CA LEU A 138 19.68 13.40 -4.19
C LEU A 138 20.61 14.30 -3.37
N LYS A 139 21.89 14.43 -3.76
CA LYS A 139 22.84 15.41 -3.14
C LYS A 139 22.32 16.83 -3.26
N ASN A 140 21.82 17.19 -4.44
CA ASN A 140 21.24 18.52 -4.66
C ASN A 140 19.96 18.73 -3.82
N ALA A 141 19.14 17.70 -3.68
CA ALA A 141 17.94 17.77 -2.83
C ALA A 141 18.27 17.92 -1.35
N GLU A 142 19.27 17.17 -0.83
CA GLU A 142 19.78 17.33 0.55
C GLU A 142 20.30 18.76 0.79
N ASP A 143 21.16 19.26 -0.10
CA ASP A 143 21.74 20.62 0.00
C ASP A 143 20.66 21.71 -0.06
N LYS A 144 19.70 21.60 -0.98
CA LYS A 144 18.56 22.53 -1.04
C LYS A 144 17.77 22.51 0.27
N LEU A 145 17.40 21.33 0.79
CA LEU A 145 16.62 21.20 2.01
C LEU A 145 17.35 21.80 3.22
N MET A 146 18.64 21.53 3.36
CA MET A 146 19.47 22.11 4.44
C MET A 146 19.51 23.65 4.40
N LYS A 147 19.38 24.25 3.23
CA LYS A 147 19.38 25.71 3.04
C LYS A 147 18.02 26.38 3.24
N THR A 148 16.93 25.62 3.35
CA THR A 148 15.58 26.20 3.53
C THR A 148 15.42 26.90 4.85
N HIS A 149 16.06 26.42 5.92
CA HIS A 149 15.98 27.04 7.24
C HIS A 149 17.24 26.75 8.10
N LYS A 150 17.71 27.77 8.80
CA LYS A 150 18.93 27.69 9.63
C LYS A 150 18.90 26.68 10.78
N SER A 151 17.73 26.29 11.24
CA SER A 151 17.56 25.30 12.32
C SER A 151 17.61 23.86 11.84
N ILE A 152 17.61 23.60 10.53
CA ILE A 152 17.77 22.25 9.98
C ILE A 152 19.25 21.89 10.11
N ASP A 153 19.53 20.84 10.88
CA ASP A 153 20.89 20.40 11.17
C ASP A 153 21.32 19.17 10.38
N SER A 154 20.37 18.37 9.92
CA SER A 154 20.68 17.14 9.16
C SER A 154 19.46 16.57 8.42
N VAL A 155 19.74 15.71 7.43
CA VAL A 155 18.75 14.88 6.73
C VAL A 155 19.12 13.40 6.92
N PRO A 156 18.93 12.84 8.14
CA PRO A 156 19.46 11.52 8.51
C PRO A 156 18.89 10.36 7.71
N TYR A 157 17.65 10.51 7.24
CA TYR A 157 17.00 9.52 6.40
C TYR A 157 16.54 10.17 5.10
N ASN A 158 17.08 9.69 4.01
CA ASN A 158 16.76 10.14 2.67
C ASN A 158 16.99 9.00 1.68
N GLY A 159 16.40 9.08 0.52
CA GLY A 159 16.65 8.15 -0.54
C GLY A 159 15.97 8.58 -1.83
N LEU A 160 16.61 8.23 -2.93
CA LEU A 160 16.06 8.32 -4.27
C LEU A 160 16.21 6.96 -4.91
N SER A 161 15.13 6.45 -5.48
CA SER A 161 15.12 5.12 -6.10
C SER A 161 14.33 5.09 -7.39
N GLU A 162 14.77 4.21 -8.28
CA GLU A 162 14.01 3.77 -9.44
C GLU A 162 13.77 2.27 -9.34
N SER A 163 12.57 1.85 -9.62
CA SER A 163 12.19 0.46 -9.73
C SER A 163 11.51 0.18 -11.07
N TYR A 164 11.79 -0.99 -11.59
CA TYR A 164 11.20 -1.54 -12.79
C TYR A 164 10.64 -2.91 -12.46
N LEU A 165 9.39 -3.16 -12.80
CA LEU A 165 8.70 -4.42 -12.55
C LEU A 165 8.08 -4.95 -13.84
N GLU A 166 8.30 -6.23 -14.11
CA GLU A 166 7.57 -7.01 -15.12
C GLU A 166 6.83 -8.13 -14.42
N ARG A 167 5.57 -8.36 -14.79
CA ARG A 167 4.71 -9.39 -14.21
C ARG A 167 3.93 -10.12 -15.30
N ILE A 168 3.84 -11.44 -15.15
CA ILE A 168 3.03 -12.30 -16.03
C ILE A 168 2.15 -13.23 -15.20
N TYR A 169 1.04 -13.64 -15.80
CA TYR A 169 0.25 -14.79 -15.39
C TYR A 169 -0.21 -15.55 -16.64
N ILE A 170 0.03 -16.86 -16.67
CA ILE A 170 -0.43 -17.75 -17.72
C ILE A 170 -1.02 -19.03 -17.13
N ASN A 171 -1.99 -19.63 -17.80
CA ASN A 171 -2.52 -20.91 -17.40
C ASN A 171 -2.87 -21.83 -18.59
N SER A 172 -3.07 -23.11 -18.30
CA SER A 172 -3.40 -24.12 -19.30
C SER A 172 -4.79 -23.95 -19.94
N ASP A 173 -5.65 -23.07 -19.40
CA ASP A 173 -6.96 -22.74 -19.96
C ASP A 173 -6.91 -21.53 -20.91
N GLY A 174 -5.73 -21.00 -21.20
CA GLY A 174 -5.49 -19.96 -22.18
C GLY A 174 -5.48 -18.54 -21.63
N ALA A 175 -5.51 -18.33 -20.31
CA ALA A 175 -5.23 -17.02 -19.76
C ALA A 175 -3.78 -16.62 -20.05
N ASN A 176 -3.58 -15.39 -20.49
CA ASN A 176 -2.28 -14.80 -20.77
C ASN A 176 -2.31 -13.33 -20.36
N ARG A 177 -1.58 -12.99 -19.32
CA ARG A 177 -1.48 -11.66 -18.73
C ARG A 177 -0.03 -11.22 -18.71
N HIS A 178 0.20 -9.98 -19.08
CA HIS A 178 1.52 -9.36 -19.04
C HIS A 178 1.40 -7.88 -18.77
N MET A 179 2.25 -7.38 -17.89
CA MET A 179 2.36 -5.94 -17.65
C MET A 179 3.77 -5.57 -17.24
N LYS A 180 4.10 -4.31 -17.44
CA LYS A 180 5.34 -3.67 -17.01
C LYS A 180 4.99 -2.39 -16.27
N LEU A 181 5.80 -2.03 -15.28
CA LEU A 181 5.63 -0.83 -14.48
C LEU A 181 7.00 -0.25 -14.15
N SER A 182 7.14 1.07 -14.23
CA SER A 182 8.28 1.80 -13.65
C SER A 182 7.79 2.75 -12.58
N GLN A 183 8.63 2.98 -11.58
CA GLN A 183 8.34 3.87 -10.48
C GLN A 183 9.63 4.52 -9.99
N SER A 184 9.59 5.83 -9.81
CA SER A 184 10.62 6.61 -9.15
C SER A 184 10.08 7.17 -7.84
N SER A 185 10.88 7.16 -6.80
CA SER A 185 10.47 7.73 -5.50
C SER A 185 11.61 8.45 -4.81
N ILE A 186 11.28 9.58 -4.19
CA ILE A 186 12.16 10.31 -3.27
C ILE A 186 11.50 10.41 -1.91
N TYR A 187 12.26 10.18 -0.85
CA TYR A 187 11.88 10.55 0.50
C TYR A 187 12.98 11.36 1.15
N LEU A 188 12.58 12.39 1.90
CA LEU A 188 13.44 13.25 2.67
C LEU A 188 12.89 13.32 4.09
N TYR A 189 13.70 13.00 5.09
CA TYR A 189 13.35 13.10 6.50
C TYR A 189 14.44 13.88 7.21
N ALA A 190 14.13 15.11 7.60
CA ALA A 190 15.07 16.04 8.15
C ALA A 190 14.89 16.19 9.66
N LYS A 191 15.94 16.65 10.32
CA LYS A 191 16.00 16.95 11.73
C LYS A 191 16.37 18.41 11.92
N ALA A 192 15.68 19.08 12.85
CA ALA A 192 15.94 20.45 13.22
C ALA A 192 15.83 20.65 14.73
N GLN A 193 16.55 21.63 15.25
CA GLN A 193 16.56 21.95 16.66
C GLN A 193 16.63 23.46 16.88
N LEU A 194 15.87 23.95 17.85
CA LEU A 194 16.06 25.29 18.44
C LEU A 194 16.86 25.18 19.72
N ASP A 195 17.55 26.28 20.08
CA ASP A 195 18.27 26.35 21.33
C ASP A 195 17.37 26.03 22.54
N ASN A 196 17.86 25.18 23.42
CA ASN A 196 17.16 24.72 24.62
C ASN A 196 15.85 23.92 24.38
N LYS A 197 15.61 23.42 23.17
CA LYS A 197 14.46 22.53 22.87
C LYS A 197 14.93 21.15 22.40
N LYS A 198 14.09 20.13 22.59
CA LYS A 198 14.34 18.79 22.02
C LYS A 198 14.29 18.88 20.48
N PRO A 199 15.13 18.14 19.78
CA PRO A 199 15.10 18.11 18.32
C PRO A 199 13.76 17.58 17.82
N ARG A 200 13.34 18.08 16.66
CA ARG A 200 12.16 17.60 15.94
C ARG A 200 12.58 17.04 14.61
N SER A 201 11.79 16.12 14.10
CA SER A 201 12.00 15.51 12.78
C SER A 201 10.68 15.47 12.03
N ALA A 202 10.75 15.66 10.73
CA ALA A 202 9.61 15.51 9.82
C ALA A 202 10.11 15.14 8.43
N GLY A 203 9.23 14.58 7.61
CA GLY A 203 9.58 14.17 6.26
C GLY A 203 8.46 14.33 5.25
N GLY A 204 8.84 14.13 3.99
CA GLY A 204 7.96 14.08 2.84
C GLY A 204 8.39 12.96 1.89
N ILE A 205 7.46 12.50 1.11
CA ILE A 205 7.68 11.50 0.06
C ILE A 205 7.00 11.94 -1.24
N ARG A 206 7.64 11.65 -2.37
CA ARG A 206 7.02 11.77 -3.70
C ARG A 206 7.28 10.52 -4.49
N ILE A 207 6.29 10.15 -5.27
CA ILE A 207 6.32 8.99 -6.16
C ILE A 207 5.79 9.42 -7.52
N ASN A 208 6.45 8.97 -8.59
CA ASN A 208 5.99 9.13 -9.96
C ASN A 208 6.39 7.89 -10.78
N SER A 209 5.77 7.68 -11.92
CA SER A 209 6.19 6.63 -12.88
C SER A 209 7.52 6.94 -13.55
N ASP A 210 7.89 8.23 -13.62
CA ASP A 210 9.09 8.72 -14.27
C ASP A 210 9.87 9.67 -13.34
N LEU A 211 11.20 9.51 -13.29
CA LEU A 211 12.09 10.35 -12.51
C LEU A 211 12.07 11.81 -12.97
N GLU A 212 11.98 12.05 -14.28
CA GLU A 212 11.95 13.40 -14.83
C GLU A 212 10.68 14.18 -14.42
N GLN A 213 9.61 13.47 -14.05
CA GLN A 213 8.35 14.05 -13.57
C GLN A 213 8.22 14.02 -12.04
N LEU A 214 9.23 13.53 -11.33
CA LEU A 214 9.21 13.44 -9.87
C LEU A 214 9.34 14.82 -9.24
N ASP A 215 8.32 15.27 -8.51
CA ASP A 215 8.28 16.62 -7.91
C ASP A 215 9.14 16.71 -6.64
N ILE A 216 10.44 16.81 -6.84
CA ILE A 216 11.46 16.90 -5.78
C ILE A 216 11.34 18.20 -5.00
N ASP A 217 11.08 19.33 -5.67
CA ASP A 217 10.98 20.62 -5.01
C ASP A 217 9.76 20.68 -4.07
N SER A 218 8.64 20.05 -4.43
CA SER A 218 7.49 19.89 -3.54
C SER A 218 7.80 18.99 -2.34
N CYS A 219 8.60 17.93 -2.52
CA CYS A 219 9.08 17.11 -1.40
C CYS A 219 9.94 17.91 -0.41
N ILE A 220 10.87 18.70 -0.93
CA ILE A 220 11.74 19.59 -0.12
C ILE A 220 10.87 20.59 0.65
N LYS A 221 9.95 21.26 -0.04
CA LYS A 221 9.07 22.27 0.57
C LYS A 221 8.21 21.66 1.68
N GLU A 222 7.56 20.54 1.44
CA GLU A 222 6.73 19.86 2.43
C GLU A 222 7.55 19.45 3.64
N THR A 223 8.71 18.81 3.44
CA THR A 223 9.61 18.40 4.52
C THR A 223 10.01 19.60 5.38
N SER A 224 10.41 20.71 4.74
CA SER A 224 10.81 21.93 5.44
C SER A 224 9.64 22.55 6.21
N ASP A 225 8.50 22.74 5.58
CA ASP A 225 7.33 23.38 6.18
C ASP A 225 6.82 22.58 7.39
N LYS A 226 6.70 21.26 7.26
CA LYS A 226 6.32 20.36 8.36
C LYS A 226 7.32 20.48 9.51
N LEU A 227 8.61 20.33 9.23
CA LEU A 227 9.66 20.34 10.25
C LEU A 227 9.70 21.65 11.01
N ILE A 228 9.66 22.79 10.32
CA ILE A 228 9.68 24.11 10.93
C ILE A 228 8.44 24.35 11.80
N SER A 229 7.27 23.87 11.36
CA SER A 229 6.03 23.98 12.11
C SER A 229 6.05 23.21 13.44
N HIS A 230 6.92 22.19 13.57
CA HIS A 230 7.10 21.41 14.79
C HIS A 230 8.14 21.95 15.76
N LEU A 231 8.91 22.98 15.40
CA LEU A 231 9.97 23.52 16.25
C LEU A 231 9.44 24.23 17.50
N ASN A 232 8.28 24.86 17.39
CA ASN A 232 7.63 25.50 18.52
C ASN A 232 6.49 24.64 19.04
N TYR A 233 6.77 23.83 20.05
CA TYR A 233 5.86 22.86 20.61
C TYR A 233 5.53 23.14 22.08
N GLN A 234 4.42 22.56 22.53
CA GLN A 234 3.95 22.56 23.92
C GLN A 234 3.41 21.18 24.31
N SER A 235 3.38 20.90 25.60
CA SER A 235 2.63 19.76 26.15
C SER A 235 1.12 20.02 26.07
N ILE A 236 0.33 18.95 26.09
CA ILE A 236 -1.14 19.02 26.12
C ILE A 236 -1.71 18.22 27.29
N GLU A 237 -2.87 18.62 27.75
CA GLU A 237 -3.62 17.92 28.80
C GLU A 237 -4.14 16.56 28.29
N THR A 238 -4.16 15.59 29.20
CA THR A 238 -4.83 14.30 28.98
C THR A 238 -6.31 14.47 29.15
N LYS A 239 -7.05 14.47 28.04
CA LYS A 239 -8.53 14.56 28.00
C LYS A 239 -9.08 14.07 26.66
N LYS A 240 -10.39 14.17 26.49
CA LYS A 240 -11.04 13.94 25.19
C LYS A 240 -11.04 15.23 24.37
N TYR A 241 -10.72 15.09 23.10
CA TYR A 241 -10.67 16.20 22.14
C TYR A 241 -11.53 15.93 20.92
N LEU A 242 -11.92 16.98 20.24
CA LEU A 242 -12.24 16.95 18.82
C LEU A 242 -10.94 16.79 18.06
N VAL A 243 -10.85 15.80 17.19
CA VAL A 243 -9.66 15.49 16.39
C VAL A 243 -9.99 15.66 14.91
N CYS A 244 -9.14 16.36 14.20
CA CYS A 244 -9.08 16.39 12.75
C CYS A 244 -7.90 15.52 12.29
N PHE A 245 -8.16 14.48 11.55
CA PHE A 245 -7.12 13.70 10.88
C PHE A 245 -6.81 14.31 9.52
N THR A 246 -5.52 14.47 9.20
CA THR A 246 -5.11 14.73 7.82
C THR A 246 -5.43 13.53 6.92
N PRO A 247 -5.46 13.71 5.59
CA PRO A 247 -5.67 12.61 4.65
C PRO A 247 -4.74 11.43 4.88
N ASP A 248 -3.44 11.68 5.08
CA ASP A 248 -2.46 10.62 5.34
C ASP A 248 -2.73 9.91 6.66
N ALA A 249 -2.97 10.65 7.75
CA ALA A 249 -3.21 10.08 9.06
C ALA A 249 -4.50 9.22 9.10
N PHE A 250 -5.55 9.64 8.40
CA PHE A 250 -6.79 8.86 8.34
C PHE A 250 -6.65 7.61 7.48
N LEU A 251 -5.94 7.72 6.34
CA LEU A 251 -5.59 6.55 5.52
C LEU A 251 -4.71 5.55 6.30
N GLN A 252 -3.71 6.02 7.04
CA GLN A 252 -2.88 5.17 7.91
C GLN A 252 -3.74 4.41 8.93
N LEU A 253 -4.67 5.11 9.58
CA LEU A 253 -5.56 4.50 10.57
C LEU A 253 -6.47 3.43 9.94
N VAL A 254 -7.15 3.74 8.83
CA VAL A 254 -8.05 2.79 8.14
C VAL A 254 -7.24 1.59 7.60
N SER A 255 -6.07 1.84 7.00
CA SER A 255 -5.20 0.78 6.45
C SER A 255 -4.71 -0.18 7.54
N ALA A 256 -4.44 0.31 8.75
CA ALA A 256 -4.04 -0.53 9.87
C ALA A 256 -5.12 -1.55 10.30
N PHE A 257 -6.38 -1.27 9.94
CA PHE A 257 -7.52 -2.16 10.15
C PHE A 257 -8.05 -2.79 8.87
N SER A 258 -7.30 -2.79 7.77
CA SER A 258 -7.73 -3.31 6.48
C SER A 258 -8.12 -4.79 6.49
N SER A 259 -7.71 -5.56 7.50
CA SER A 259 -8.17 -6.93 7.71
C SER A 259 -9.71 -7.03 7.86
N MET A 260 -10.39 -5.95 8.23
CA MET A 260 -11.86 -5.91 8.31
C MET A 260 -12.55 -6.00 6.93
N PHE A 261 -11.83 -5.68 5.86
CA PHE A 261 -12.30 -5.78 4.47
C PHE A 261 -11.82 -7.04 3.75
N ASN A 262 -11.03 -7.88 4.42
CA ASN A 262 -10.31 -8.98 3.80
C ASN A 262 -11.00 -10.32 4.11
N ALA A 263 -11.59 -10.93 3.09
CA ALA A 263 -12.29 -12.21 3.23
C ALA A 263 -11.38 -13.35 3.76
N ARG A 264 -10.09 -13.34 3.41
CA ARG A 264 -9.14 -14.33 3.93
C ARG A 264 -8.90 -14.14 5.42
N SER A 265 -8.73 -12.89 5.87
CA SER A 265 -8.57 -12.59 7.30
C SER A 265 -9.81 -12.98 8.11
N ILE A 266 -10.99 -12.79 7.56
CA ILE A 266 -12.26 -13.23 8.19
C ILE A 266 -12.30 -14.74 8.35
N ILE A 267 -11.98 -15.51 7.29
CA ILE A 267 -11.93 -16.98 7.32
C ILE A 267 -10.92 -17.49 8.36
N ASP A 268 -9.77 -16.83 8.45
CA ASP A 268 -8.68 -17.23 9.37
C ASP A 268 -8.92 -16.75 10.82
N GLY A 269 -10.02 -16.02 11.11
CA GLY A 269 -10.29 -15.45 12.44
C GLY A 269 -9.33 -14.31 12.82
N LEU A 270 -8.72 -13.65 11.85
CA LEU A 270 -7.76 -12.56 11.99
C LEU A 270 -8.37 -11.18 11.65
N SER A 271 -9.69 -11.08 11.65
CA SER A 271 -10.44 -9.86 11.37
C SER A 271 -11.33 -9.48 12.54
N LEU A 272 -11.61 -8.18 12.64
CA LEU A 272 -12.66 -7.64 13.53
C LEU A 272 -14.07 -8.02 13.04
N MET A 273 -14.22 -8.22 11.73
CA MET A 273 -15.47 -8.61 11.07
C MET A 273 -15.57 -10.15 10.96
N ASN A 274 -16.79 -10.62 10.71
CA ASN A 274 -17.10 -12.00 10.39
C ASN A 274 -17.98 -12.10 9.13
N GLU A 275 -18.34 -13.31 8.71
CA GLU A 275 -19.11 -13.52 7.47
C GLU A 275 -20.51 -12.86 7.52
N GLN A 276 -21.10 -12.69 8.71
CA GLN A 276 -22.40 -12.07 8.91
C GLN A 276 -22.35 -10.53 8.97
N SER A 277 -21.18 -9.94 9.07
CA SER A 277 -20.99 -8.47 9.17
C SER A 277 -21.29 -7.72 7.87
N ILE A 278 -21.39 -8.44 6.74
CA ILE A 278 -21.78 -7.82 5.46
C ILE A 278 -23.23 -7.34 5.56
N GLY A 279 -23.45 -6.07 5.32
CA GLY A 279 -24.74 -5.40 5.49
C GLY A 279 -24.90 -4.63 6.80
N ASP A 280 -23.97 -4.77 7.75
CA ASP A 280 -23.99 -4.04 9.00
C ASP A 280 -23.60 -2.56 8.81
N GLN A 281 -24.26 -1.69 9.58
CA GLN A 281 -23.88 -0.27 9.71
C GLN A 281 -22.67 -0.18 10.64
N ILE A 282 -21.46 0.02 10.09
CA ILE A 282 -20.21 0.06 10.85
C ILE A 282 -19.59 1.46 10.97
N ALA A 283 -20.16 2.44 10.26
CA ALA A 283 -19.71 3.82 10.24
C ALA A 283 -20.91 4.79 10.14
N VAL A 284 -20.63 6.08 10.26
CA VAL A 284 -21.62 7.12 9.97
C VAL A 284 -22.12 7.04 8.51
N LYS A 285 -23.39 7.41 8.29
CA LYS A 285 -24.04 7.29 6.97
C LYS A 285 -23.39 8.11 5.86
N ASN A 286 -22.64 9.13 6.19
CA ASN A 286 -21.95 9.96 5.19
C ASN A 286 -20.54 9.48 4.84
N LEU A 287 -20.09 8.32 5.34
CA LEU A 287 -18.78 7.76 5.00
C LEU A 287 -18.90 6.72 3.89
N ASN A 288 -18.09 6.91 2.84
CA ASN A 288 -17.82 5.90 1.83
C ASN A 288 -16.32 5.56 1.84
N ILE A 289 -16.01 4.27 1.64
CA ILE A 289 -14.65 3.78 1.44
C ILE A 289 -14.69 2.78 0.28
N SER A 290 -13.88 3.01 -0.75
CA SER A 290 -13.65 2.07 -1.85
C SER A 290 -12.18 1.68 -1.93
N ASP A 291 -11.93 0.52 -2.54
CA ASP A 291 -10.62 0.13 -3.05
C ASP A 291 -10.62 0.33 -4.57
N GLU A 292 -9.78 1.23 -5.06
CA GLU A 292 -9.74 1.64 -6.45
C GLU A 292 -8.35 1.43 -7.05
N GLY A 293 -7.91 0.16 -7.12
CA GLY A 293 -6.58 -0.20 -7.63
C GLY A 293 -6.24 0.36 -9.01
N LEU A 294 -7.25 0.61 -9.86
CA LEU A 294 -7.10 1.22 -11.19
C LEU A 294 -7.35 2.74 -11.22
N HIS A 295 -7.30 3.42 -10.07
CA HIS A 295 -7.45 4.88 -10.02
C HIS A 295 -6.32 5.56 -10.81
N PRO A 296 -6.60 6.58 -11.64
CA PRO A 296 -5.58 7.23 -12.50
C PRO A 296 -4.40 7.86 -11.73
N LYS A 297 -4.57 8.13 -10.45
CA LYS A 297 -3.51 8.66 -9.56
C LYS A 297 -2.71 7.56 -8.83
N ASN A 298 -3.11 6.30 -8.96
CA ASN A 298 -2.35 5.18 -8.41
C ASN A 298 -1.17 4.83 -9.30
N ILE A 299 0.01 5.34 -8.98
CA ILE A 299 1.25 5.08 -9.73
C ILE A 299 1.63 3.58 -9.68
N GLY A 300 1.25 2.88 -8.61
CA GLY A 300 1.51 1.45 -8.40
C GLY A 300 0.42 0.52 -8.95
N ALA A 301 -0.49 1.00 -9.79
CA ALA A 301 -1.62 0.22 -10.28
C ALA A 301 -1.20 -1.04 -11.04
N PHE A 302 -1.89 -2.15 -10.77
CA PHE A 302 -1.75 -3.41 -11.50
C PHE A 302 -3.04 -3.70 -12.27
N SER A 303 -2.94 -4.09 -13.54
CA SER A 303 -4.13 -4.42 -14.35
C SER A 303 -4.73 -5.78 -14.01
N PHE A 304 -3.99 -6.64 -13.31
CA PHE A 304 -4.43 -7.97 -12.87
C PHE A 304 -3.69 -8.41 -11.60
N ASP A 305 -4.32 -9.28 -10.82
CA ASP A 305 -3.77 -9.83 -9.58
C ASP A 305 -2.89 -11.08 -9.78
N GLY A 306 -2.45 -11.70 -8.68
CA GLY A 306 -1.61 -12.90 -8.69
C GLY A 306 -2.25 -14.16 -9.28
N GLU A 307 -3.57 -14.19 -9.41
CA GLU A 307 -4.33 -15.28 -10.02
C GLU A 307 -4.84 -14.94 -11.44
N GLY A 308 -4.35 -13.84 -12.02
CA GLY A 308 -4.74 -13.34 -13.34
C GLY A 308 -6.13 -12.70 -13.39
N THR A 309 -6.76 -12.49 -12.24
CA THR A 309 -8.03 -11.78 -12.14
C THR A 309 -7.82 -10.30 -12.48
N PRO A 310 -8.64 -9.69 -13.36
CA PRO A 310 -8.58 -8.25 -13.57
C PRO A 310 -8.78 -7.48 -12.26
N THR A 311 -7.96 -6.47 -12.03
CA THR A 311 -8.15 -5.54 -10.90
C THR A 311 -9.46 -4.79 -11.05
N GLN A 312 -10.21 -4.65 -9.97
CA GLN A 312 -11.53 -4.04 -9.94
C GLN A 312 -11.59 -2.97 -8.85
N ASN A 313 -12.46 -2.00 -9.05
CA ASN A 313 -12.83 -1.05 -8.01
C ASN A 313 -13.94 -1.67 -7.15
N ILE A 314 -13.77 -1.70 -5.84
CA ILE A 314 -14.68 -2.35 -4.88
C ILE A 314 -15.16 -1.33 -3.85
N ASN A 315 -16.47 -1.11 -3.77
CA ASN A 315 -17.07 -0.34 -2.67
C ASN A 315 -17.05 -1.18 -1.40
N LEU A 316 -16.18 -0.85 -0.46
CA LEU A 316 -16.03 -1.55 0.82
C LEU A 316 -17.09 -1.08 1.82
N ILE A 317 -17.18 0.23 2.00
CA ILE A 317 -18.21 0.89 2.81
C ILE A 317 -18.99 1.85 1.92
N GLU A 318 -20.30 1.75 1.93
CA GLU A 318 -21.21 2.65 1.23
C GLU A 318 -22.29 3.15 2.19
N SER A 319 -22.37 4.47 2.33
CA SER A 319 -23.25 5.12 3.30
C SER A 319 -23.11 4.52 4.72
N GLY A 320 -21.86 4.24 5.13
CA GLY A 320 -21.51 3.67 6.43
C GLY A 320 -21.77 2.17 6.60
N VAL A 321 -22.32 1.50 5.58
CA VAL A 321 -22.63 0.06 5.61
C VAL A 321 -21.47 -0.73 4.97
N LEU A 322 -21.02 -1.79 5.63
CA LEU A 322 -20.08 -2.75 5.03
C LEU A 322 -20.76 -3.49 3.86
N LYS A 323 -20.36 -3.21 2.63
CA LYS A 323 -21.00 -3.73 1.42
C LYS A 323 -20.30 -4.93 0.84
N ASN A 324 -18.99 -4.86 0.73
CA ASN A 324 -18.20 -5.89 0.09
C ASN A 324 -16.90 -6.15 0.84
N LEU A 325 -16.33 -7.29 0.55
CA LEU A 325 -14.97 -7.68 0.94
C LEU A 325 -14.11 -7.81 -0.30
N ILE A 326 -12.79 -7.77 -0.12
CA ILE A 326 -11.82 -8.13 -1.15
C ILE A 326 -11.53 -9.63 -1.11
N HIS A 327 -11.42 -10.24 -2.30
CA HIS A 327 -11.39 -11.69 -2.46
C HIS A 327 -10.31 -12.17 -3.43
N SER A 328 -9.67 -13.29 -3.10
CA SER A 328 -9.05 -14.20 -4.06
C SER A 328 -10.11 -15.13 -4.67
N GLU A 329 -9.77 -15.93 -5.68
CA GLU A 329 -10.68 -16.95 -6.22
C GLU A 329 -11.17 -17.93 -5.14
N ALA A 330 -10.28 -18.40 -4.27
CA ALA A 330 -10.63 -19.36 -3.22
C ALA A 330 -11.63 -18.78 -2.20
N THR A 331 -11.42 -17.54 -1.76
CA THR A 331 -12.34 -16.89 -0.83
C THR A 331 -13.65 -16.49 -1.51
N ALA A 332 -13.61 -16.05 -2.76
CA ALA A 332 -14.78 -15.72 -3.54
C ALA A 332 -15.73 -16.92 -3.70
N ARG A 333 -15.19 -18.09 -4.04
CA ARG A 333 -15.98 -19.33 -4.11
C ARG A 333 -16.63 -19.69 -2.78
N ARG A 334 -15.91 -19.53 -1.66
CA ARG A 334 -16.46 -19.82 -0.33
C ARG A 334 -17.63 -18.89 0.02
N PHE A 335 -17.54 -17.62 -0.35
CA PHE A 335 -18.60 -16.63 -0.12
C PHE A 335 -19.68 -16.62 -1.22
N GLY A 336 -19.54 -17.41 -2.28
CA GLY A 336 -20.50 -17.44 -3.39
C GLY A 336 -20.52 -16.16 -4.24
N VAL A 337 -19.38 -15.44 -4.30
CA VAL A 337 -19.21 -14.19 -5.05
C VAL A 337 -18.12 -14.32 -6.11
N LYS A 338 -17.85 -13.28 -6.88
CA LYS A 338 -16.74 -13.22 -7.85
C LYS A 338 -15.45 -12.75 -7.18
N PRO A 339 -14.28 -13.22 -7.65
CA PRO A 339 -12.98 -12.68 -7.18
C PRO A 339 -12.84 -11.22 -7.58
N THR A 340 -12.11 -10.45 -6.77
CA THR A 340 -12.07 -8.99 -6.87
C THR A 340 -10.78 -8.43 -7.44
N GLY A 341 -9.80 -9.28 -7.77
CA GLY A 341 -8.53 -8.83 -8.34
C GLY A 341 -7.51 -8.37 -7.29
N HIS A 342 -7.58 -8.93 -6.07
CA HIS A 342 -6.73 -8.56 -4.93
C HIS A 342 -5.84 -9.70 -4.44
N ALA A 343 -5.72 -10.77 -5.22
CA ALA A 343 -4.90 -11.92 -4.86
C ALA A 343 -3.41 -11.64 -5.04
N GLY A 344 -2.61 -11.93 -4.02
CA GLY A 344 -1.16 -11.90 -4.14
C GLY A 344 -0.62 -13.07 -4.98
N LEU A 345 0.58 -12.88 -5.53
CA LEU A 345 1.33 -13.96 -6.17
C LEU A 345 2.12 -14.72 -5.09
N GLY A 346 1.99 -16.04 -5.04
CA GLY A 346 2.76 -16.87 -4.12
C GLY A 346 2.19 -18.26 -3.89
N ALA A 347 2.94 -19.08 -3.17
CA ALA A 347 2.50 -20.43 -2.78
C ALA A 347 1.27 -20.38 -1.85
N LYS A 348 1.21 -19.42 -0.95
CA LYS A 348 0.02 -19.06 -0.18
C LYS A 348 -0.51 -17.74 -0.72
N VAL A 349 -1.71 -17.79 -1.28
CA VAL A 349 -2.37 -16.60 -1.83
C VAL A 349 -2.76 -15.67 -0.68
N SER A 350 -2.18 -14.47 -0.66
CA SER A 350 -2.61 -13.36 0.21
C SER A 350 -3.72 -12.57 -0.47
N VAL A 351 -4.45 -11.79 0.31
CA VAL A 351 -5.43 -10.82 -0.20
C VAL A 351 -5.12 -9.48 0.48
N ASN A 352 -4.95 -8.42 -0.27
CA ASN A 352 -4.61 -7.11 0.28
C ASN A 352 -5.33 -6.01 -0.51
N PRO A 353 -5.71 -4.89 0.14
CA PRO A 353 -6.16 -3.70 -0.57
C PRO A 353 -5.05 -3.15 -1.48
N ASP A 354 -5.47 -2.51 -2.57
CA ASP A 354 -4.55 -1.86 -3.52
C ASP A 354 -4.43 -0.36 -3.28
N TRP A 355 -5.58 0.37 -3.30
CA TRP A 355 -5.61 1.82 -3.24
C TRP A 355 -6.92 2.32 -2.63
N LEU A 356 -6.87 2.71 -1.36
CA LEU A 356 -8.05 3.17 -0.65
C LEU A 356 -8.45 4.59 -1.07
N VAL A 357 -9.72 4.76 -1.36
CA VAL A 357 -10.36 6.06 -1.61
C VAL A 357 -11.44 6.28 -0.57
N ILE A 358 -11.26 7.31 0.25
CA ILE A 358 -12.19 7.71 1.29
C ILE A 358 -12.93 8.94 0.82
N GLY A 359 -14.24 8.96 0.98
CA GLY A 359 -15.07 10.05 0.51
C GLY A 359 -16.35 10.20 1.29
N LYS A 360 -17.08 11.25 0.94
CA LYS A 360 -18.39 11.55 1.48
C LYS A 360 -19.48 10.92 0.61
N SER A 361 -20.51 10.32 1.22
CA SER A 361 -21.72 9.92 0.52
C SER A 361 -22.44 11.13 -0.06
N ASN A 362 -23.02 10.97 -1.24
CA ASN A 362 -23.85 12.00 -1.88
C ASN A 362 -25.25 12.13 -1.25
N ASP A 363 -25.61 11.24 -0.34
CA ASP A 363 -26.87 11.32 0.36
C ASP A 363 -26.88 12.58 1.22
N GLU A 364 -27.89 13.44 1.04
CA GLU A 364 -28.09 14.71 1.77
C GLU A 364 -28.32 14.44 3.26
N VAL A 365 -27.30 14.08 4.00
CA VAL A 365 -27.42 13.89 5.45
C VAL A 365 -26.52 14.87 6.17
N ASP A 366 -27.15 15.65 7.03
CA ASP A 366 -26.61 16.57 8.05
C ASP A 366 -26.03 17.92 7.57
N LYS A 367 -26.89 18.74 6.97
CA LYS A 367 -26.65 20.20 6.95
C LYS A 367 -26.52 20.80 8.37
N ASP A 368 -27.16 20.20 9.37
CA ASP A 368 -27.22 20.77 10.72
C ASP A 368 -25.95 20.52 11.56
N LYS A 369 -25.34 19.35 11.47
CA LYS A 369 -24.11 19.08 12.24
C LYS A 369 -22.88 19.84 11.71
N SER A 370 -22.80 20.07 10.41
CA SER A 370 -21.68 20.84 9.81
C SER A 370 -21.68 22.33 10.22
N LEU A 371 -22.85 22.90 10.53
CA LEU A 371 -23.00 24.29 10.96
C LEU A 371 -22.55 24.49 12.42
N ASN A 372 -22.79 23.51 13.30
CA ASN A 372 -22.41 23.59 14.71
C ASN A 372 -20.89 23.45 14.92
N ILE A 373 -20.19 22.70 14.07
CA ILE A 373 -18.73 22.50 14.20
C ILE A 373 -17.97 23.83 14.03
N LYS A 374 -18.38 24.69 13.08
CA LYS A 374 -17.74 26.01 12.90
C LYS A 374 -17.85 26.92 14.15
N ASN A 375 -18.89 26.78 14.94
CA ASN A 375 -19.09 27.55 16.18
C ASN A 375 -18.42 26.89 17.41
N THR A 376 -18.05 25.61 17.32
CA THR A 376 -17.39 24.85 18.41
C THR A 376 -15.87 24.83 18.26
N LEU A 377 -15.32 25.30 17.13
CA LEU A 377 -13.89 25.25 16.76
C LEU A 377 -13.02 26.23 17.57
N LYS A 378 -13.22 26.32 18.88
CA LYS A 378 -12.26 27.04 19.72
C LYS A 378 -10.97 26.26 19.91
N GLU A 379 -11.06 24.95 20.07
CA GLU A 379 -9.89 24.08 20.30
C GLU A 379 -10.10 22.71 19.63
N TYR A 380 -9.10 22.22 18.89
CA TYR A 380 -9.06 20.86 18.38
C TYR A 380 -7.62 20.37 18.17
N ILE A 381 -7.43 19.07 18.03
CA ILE A 381 -6.15 18.45 17.68
C ILE A 381 -6.17 18.14 16.18
N LEU A 382 -5.13 18.60 15.46
CA LEU A 382 -4.84 18.20 14.08
C LEU A 382 -3.77 17.12 14.12
N ILE A 383 -4.09 15.88 13.75
CA ILE A 383 -3.16 14.76 13.66
C ILE A 383 -2.66 14.67 12.22
N ASP A 384 -1.34 14.77 12.05
CA ASP A 384 -0.68 14.73 10.74
C ASP A 384 -0.13 13.34 10.40
N GLU A 385 0.48 12.68 11.37
CA GLU A 385 1.11 11.38 11.18
C GLU A 385 0.91 10.49 12.41
N LEU A 386 0.57 9.22 12.16
CA LEU A 386 0.47 8.18 13.18
C LEU A 386 1.73 7.31 13.13
N THR A 387 2.32 7.04 14.30
CA THR A 387 3.52 6.22 14.39
C THR A 387 3.26 4.91 15.14
N ALA A 388 4.21 3.96 15.06
CA ALA A 388 4.13 2.67 15.73
C ALA A 388 2.88 1.82 15.39
N LEU A 389 2.31 1.95 14.20
CA LEU A 389 1.13 1.22 13.74
C LEU A 389 1.25 -0.31 13.93
N HIS A 390 2.44 -0.87 13.71
CA HIS A 390 2.72 -2.30 13.84
C HIS A 390 2.64 -2.83 15.29
N SER A 391 2.79 -1.97 16.29
CA SER A 391 2.80 -2.35 17.72
C SER A 391 1.62 -1.77 18.51
N GLY A 392 1.09 -0.62 18.09
CA GLY A 392 0.01 0.08 18.76
C GLY A 392 -1.39 -0.31 18.31
N VAL A 393 -1.54 -1.20 17.30
CA VAL A 393 -2.83 -1.63 16.76
C VAL A 393 -3.09 -3.10 17.10
N LYS A 394 -4.29 -3.39 17.58
CA LYS A 394 -4.83 -4.74 17.79
C LYS A 394 -6.00 -4.97 16.84
N ALA A 395 -5.70 -5.29 15.58
CA ALA A 395 -6.66 -5.31 14.49
C ALA A 395 -7.86 -6.24 14.76
N THR A 396 -7.66 -7.40 15.40
CA THR A 396 -8.72 -8.35 15.74
C THR A 396 -9.65 -7.87 16.86
N GLN A 397 -9.20 -6.89 17.66
CA GLN A 397 -9.98 -6.32 18.77
C GLN A 397 -10.56 -4.93 18.44
N GLY A 398 -10.15 -4.34 17.30
CA GLY A 398 -10.54 -3.00 16.91
C GLY A 398 -9.83 -1.88 17.68
N SER A 399 -8.99 -2.19 18.66
CA SER A 399 -8.36 -1.20 19.54
C SER A 399 -7.02 -0.72 19.05
N PHE A 400 -6.71 0.54 19.34
CA PHE A 400 -5.39 1.14 19.05
C PHE A 400 -4.97 2.13 20.14
N SER A 401 -3.65 2.31 20.26
CA SER A 401 -3.00 3.35 21.04
C SER A 401 -1.72 3.74 20.32
N LEU A 402 -1.71 4.92 19.68
CA LEU A 402 -0.73 5.32 18.70
C LEU A 402 -0.11 6.67 19.06
N PRO A 403 1.21 6.77 19.19
CA PRO A 403 1.87 8.06 19.19
C PRO A 403 1.57 8.79 17.87
N PHE A 404 1.50 10.11 17.91
CA PHE A 404 1.25 10.91 16.73
C PHE A 404 2.04 12.21 16.74
N ASP A 405 2.33 12.72 15.54
CA ASP A 405 2.76 14.09 15.31
C ASP A 405 1.57 14.94 14.86
N GLY A 406 1.49 16.17 15.38
CA GLY A 406 0.37 17.06 15.08
C GLY A 406 0.40 18.35 15.87
N TRP A 407 -0.71 19.05 15.82
CA TRP A 407 -0.86 20.37 16.44
C TRP A 407 -2.16 20.47 17.26
N ILE A 408 -2.07 21.21 18.37
CA ILE A 408 -3.25 21.79 18.96
C ILE A 408 -3.57 23.08 18.22
N VAL A 409 -4.81 23.25 17.83
CA VAL A 409 -5.29 24.45 17.14
C VAL A 409 -6.27 25.16 18.04
N ASN A 410 -5.93 26.39 18.42
CA ASN A 410 -6.76 27.28 19.22
C ASN A 410 -7.05 28.56 18.44
N GLU A 411 -8.33 28.85 18.20
CA GLU A 411 -8.77 30.05 17.46
C GLU A 411 -7.99 30.25 16.13
N GLY A 412 -7.72 29.15 15.42
CA GLY A 412 -6.97 29.14 14.16
C GLY A 412 -5.45 29.17 14.28
N LYS A 413 -4.90 29.36 15.47
CA LYS A 413 -3.45 29.31 15.70
C LYS A 413 -3.00 27.88 15.99
N ARG A 414 -2.08 27.38 15.18
CA ARG A 414 -1.46 26.04 15.32
C ARG A 414 -0.24 26.10 16.21
N THR A 415 -0.17 25.23 17.22
CA THR A 415 1.02 25.02 18.03
C THR A 415 1.31 23.51 18.05
N SER A 416 2.54 23.12 17.72
CA SER A 416 2.94 21.72 17.72
C SER A 416 2.79 21.08 19.10
N ILE A 417 2.51 19.79 19.13
CA ILE A 417 2.42 18.98 20.34
C ILE A 417 3.78 18.32 20.58
N GLU A 418 4.29 18.36 21.82
CA GLU A 418 5.59 17.79 22.15
C GLU A 418 5.63 16.28 21.95
N ALA A 419 4.74 15.58 22.64
CA ALA A 419 4.53 14.14 22.53
C ALA A 419 3.12 13.82 23.03
N ALA A 420 2.40 13.01 22.31
CA ALA A 420 1.07 12.57 22.69
C ALA A 420 0.69 11.25 22.03
N THR A 421 -0.30 10.59 22.61
CA THR A 421 -0.87 9.34 22.11
C THR A 421 -2.36 9.51 21.88
N VAL A 422 -2.85 9.06 20.73
CA VAL A 422 -4.28 8.91 20.46
C VAL A 422 -4.69 7.46 20.64
N ALA A 423 -5.76 7.23 21.38
CA ALA A 423 -6.28 5.89 21.67
C ALA A 423 -7.77 5.79 21.36
N GLY A 424 -8.18 4.60 20.92
CA GLY A 424 -9.57 4.36 20.59
C GLY A 424 -9.87 2.95 20.11
N ASP A 425 -11.08 2.82 19.60
CA ASP A 425 -11.60 1.64 18.92
C ASP A 425 -12.06 2.07 17.52
N ILE A 426 -11.66 1.35 16.48
CA ILE A 426 -11.89 1.77 15.09
C ILE A 426 -13.38 1.92 14.76
N LEU A 427 -14.25 1.01 15.22
CA LEU A 427 -15.69 1.12 14.93
C LEU A 427 -16.31 2.32 15.66
N LYS A 428 -15.84 2.62 16.87
CA LYS A 428 -16.26 3.83 17.58
C LYS A 428 -15.76 5.08 16.85
N VAL A 429 -14.53 5.09 16.36
CA VAL A 429 -13.99 6.20 15.55
C VAL A 429 -14.85 6.43 14.32
N LEU A 430 -15.13 5.38 13.54
CA LEU A 430 -15.94 5.48 12.31
C LEU A 430 -17.38 5.94 12.59
N ASN A 431 -17.95 5.64 13.78
CA ASN A 431 -19.28 6.07 14.22
C ASN A 431 -19.27 7.44 14.94
N SER A 432 -18.10 7.96 15.29
CA SER A 432 -17.94 9.28 15.92
C SER A 432 -17.43 10.35 14.94
N ILE A 433 -17.42 10.06 13.65
CA ILE A 433 -17.10 11.05 12.61
C ILE A 433 -18.23 12.10 12.59
N VAL A 434 -17.87 13.36 12.78
CA VAL A 434 -18.81 14.49 12.80
C VAL A 434 -18.76 15.31 11.52
N LYS A 435 -17.64 15.24 10.77
CA LYS A 435 -17.50 15.93 9.49
C LYS A 435 -16.49 15.23 8.61
N ILE A 436 -16.78 15.15 7.32
CA ILE A 436 -15.89 14.76 6.24
C ILE A 436 -15.81 15.97 5.32
N GLU A 437 -14.59 16.49 5.07
CA GLU A 437 -14.39 17.62 4.17
C GLU A 437 -14.75 17.23 2.73
N ASN A 438 -15.01 18.23 1.89
CA ASN A 438 -15.39 17.94 0.50
C ASN A 438 -14.17 17.73 -0.43
N GLU A 439 -13.05 18.37 -0.08
CA GLU A 439 -11.82 18.29 -0.87
C GLU A 439 -11.10 16.99 -0.60
N GLN A 440 -10.94 16.17 -1.62
CA GLN A 440 -10.16 14.95 -1.56
C GLN A 440 -8.70 15.25 -1.93
N ILE A 441 -7.78 14.79 -1.12
CA ILE A 441 -6.33 14.96 -1.32
C ILE A 441 -5.72 13.62 -1.69
N VAL A 442 -4.97 13.62 -2.78
CA VAL A 442 -4.21 12.47 -3.24
C VAL A 442 -2.91 12.39 -2.43
N THR A 443 -2.67 11.25 -1.80
CA THR A 443 -1.43 10.95 -1.09
C THR A 443 -0.72 9.79 -1.77
N HIS A 444 0.42 9.39 -1.26
CA HIS A 444 1.12 8.20 -1.75
C HIS A 444 0.45 6.88 -1.32
N GLN A 445 -0.50 6.90 -0.39
CA GLN A 445 -1.18 5.72 0.17
C GLN A 445 -2.61 5.55 -0.36
N GLY A 446 -3.20 6.60 -0.93
CA GLY A 446 -4.60 6.60 -1.32
C GLY A 446 -5.15 8.02 -1.47
N ILE A 447 -6.45 8.14 -1.38
CA ILE A 447 -7.16 9.42 -1.45
C ILE A 447 -8.06 9.55 -0.23
N SER A 448 -7.97 10.68 0.45
CA SER A 448 -8.85 11.00 1.58
C SER A 448 -9.08 12.49 1.68
N PRO A 449 -10.23 12.95 2.19
CA PRO A 449 -10.40 14.28 2.72
C PRO A 449 -9.85 14.39 4.14
N TYR A 450 -9.87 15.58 4.72
CA TYR A 450 -9.76 15.75 6.17
C TYR A 450 -11.01 15.17 6.86
N VAL A 451 -10.81 14.40 7.95
CA VAL A 451 -11.87 13.72 8.68
C VAL A 451 -11.88 14.14 10.15
N TRP A 452 -13.02 14.58 10.63
CA TRP A 452 -13.23 15.10 11.98
C TRP A 452 -13.96 14.08 12.85
N VAL A 453 -13.35 13.75 13.99
CA VAL A 453 -13.87 12.75 14.93
C VAL A 453 -13.97 13.36 16.32
N GLU A 454 -15.14 13.26 16.92
CA GLU A 454 -15.36 13.77 18.29
C GLU A 454 -14.94 12.76 19.36
N ASN A 455 -14.75 13.28 20.58
CA ASN A 455 -14.52 12.48 21.78
C ASN A 455 -13.30 11.53 21.75
N MET A 456 -12.27 11.85 20.95
CA MET A 456 -11.04 11.07 20.87
C MET A 456 -10.21 11.20 22.15
N SER A 457 -9.78 10.08 22.72
CA SER A 457 -8.91 10.06 23.89
C SER A 457 -7.48 10.40 23.51
N ILE A 458 -6.98 11.52 24.02
CA ILE A 458 -5.60 11.96 23.84
C ILE A 458 -4.92 11.94 25.20
N THR A 459 -3.73 11.32 25.25
CA THR A 459 -2.84 11.31 26.41
C THR A 459 -1.63 12.14 26.10
N GLY A 460 -1.44 13.26 26.80
CA GLY A 460 -0.22 14.06 26.75
C GLY A 460 0.84 13.49 27.71
N GLU A 461 2.10 13.72 27.41
CA GLU A 461 3.17 13.50 28.39
C GLU A 461 3.12 14.65 29.42
N ALA A 462 3.15 14.26 30.72
CA ALA A 462 3.11 15.18 31.84
C ALA A 462 4.46 15.86 32.06
#